data_6e3f706eda8972fb900930f3e2fd2322
#
_entry.id   6e3f706eda8972fb900930f3e2fd2322
#
_cell.length_a   1.000
_cell.length_b   1.000
_cell.length_c   1.000
_cell.angle_alpha   90.00
_cell.angle_beta   90.00
_cell.angle_gamma   90.00
#
_symmetry.space_group_name_H-M   'P 1'
#
loop_
_entity.id
_entity.type
_entity.pdbx_description
1 polymer ?
#
loop_
_entity_poly.entity_id
_entity_poly.type
_entity_poly.pdbx_seq_one_letter_code
_entity_poly.pdbx_strand_id
1 'polypeptide(L)'
;MYLFEQIKLLHENGLHSNLIALGSLVLTVAENQPENSLLPAARYQTMVYVGWSLQSMGEYRRAEATLKEALQYAKAAAKTKIAKTTDMFKDGLTEIDVKYAMAECNMAVRQYSQALTLLESIPQRHRTPKVNMRLGRLYQQAGMERPAITAYKEVLKECPLALEAVQELLSLGVRGAEVASLMINVHGSTAGTEWLSLWVKGHAYLHSRDYTNAITSFKQLEENSALSRNVDILATLGETYYLAGDSKNALTFLQRAHAVNHLNLRGSDLLACLLGAEKRDRELEELAMSTTAVTDTAPQPWITMGYYCQLSKKTTKAIYFAHKACSINPRSVEGLLLKGTLLLELKKLQEAVMHFREAMQIAPHRFEPHKGLVDCYLAMHRSREAVTIASNACKLLGQTPRALTLYASVLVKDSLTVSKGKSLLEKALKEDSYHLPAVYLLCELYEQDLRYESAIELLRKQVAVQSTSRLHQMLADFFSRVHDEEKAAHHFGIALNHEPSNTRALEGMQKMEAAPDAVETPPYDMEVEDIGDSEGEVEESDLEAVWSDVDFSFSGQ
;
A
#
# COMPACT_ATOMS: atom_id res chain seq x y z
N MET A 1 4.19 48.65 22.23
CA MET A 1 3.32 47.65 22.90
C MET A 1 2.03 47.38 22.10
N TYR A 2 1.30 48.42 21.66
CA TYR A 2 0.04 48.25 20.88
C TYR A 2 0.19 47.42 19.59
N LEU A 3 1.23 47.64 18.77
CA LEU A 3 1.43 46.85 17.53
C LEU A 3 1.69 45.36 17.80
N PHE A 4 2.39 45.05 18.88
CA PHE A 4 2.62 43.65 19.27
C PHE A 4 1.32 42.94 19.69
N GLU A 5 0.46 43.64 20.46
CA GLU A 5 -0.87 43.13 20.83
C GLU A 5 -1.73 42.88 19.60
N GLN A 6 -1.65 43.75 18.58
CA GLN A 6 -2.35 43.52 17.31
C GLN A 6 -1.80 42.30 16.56
N ILE A 7 -0.48 42.08 16.56
CA ILE A 7 0.13 40.90 15.96
C ILE A 7 -0.36 39.61 16.66
N LYS A 8 -0.41 39.63 18.00
CA LYS A 8 -0.92 38.51 18.79
C LYS A 8 -2.40 38.25 18.47
N LEU A 9 -3.22 39.28 18.41
CA LEU A 9 -4.64 39.16 18.04
C LEU A 9 -4.84 38.61 16.64
N LEU A 10 -4.03 39.02 15.65
CA LEU A 10 -4.07 38.46 14.28
C LEU A 10 -3.68 36.99 14.27
N HIS A 11 -2.71 36.58 15.11
CA HIS A 11 -2.33 35.16 15.24
C HIS A 11 -3.46 34.35 15.87
N GLU A 12 -4.05 34.79 16.96
CA GLU A 12 -5.16 34.12 17.65
C GLU A 12 -6.40 33.93 16.74
N ASN A 13 -6.63 34.90 15.84
CA ASN A 13 -7.73 34.83 14.87
C ASN A 13 -7.36 34.15 13.54
N GLY A 14 -6.15 33.58 13.39
CA GLY A 14 -5.71 32.88 12.19
C GLY A 14 -5.57 33.74 10.94
N LEU A 15 -5.44 35.08 11.10
CA LEU A 15 -5.31 36.02 9.97
C LEU A 15 -3.85 36.07 9.48
N HIS A 16 -3.35 34.95 8.99
CA HIS A 16 -1.93 34.72 8.67
C HIS A 16 -1.37 35.72 7.65
N SER A 17 -2.09 35.99 6.55
CA SER A 17 -1.64 36.92 5.51
C SER A 17 -1.47 38.34 6.08
N ASN A 18 -2.44 38.83 6.88
CA ASN A 18 -2.37 40.16 7.53
C ASN A 18 -1.26 40.21 8.55
N LEU A 19 -1.05 39.13 9.32
CA LEU A 19 0.02 39.03 10.30
C LEU A 19 1.40 39.12 9.63
N ILE A 20 1.61 38.42 8.53
CA ILE A 20 2.88 38.44 7.77
C ILE A 20 3.15 39.88 7.29
N ALA A 21 2.16 40.54 6.71
CA ALA A 21 2.29 41.90 6.24
C ALA A 21 2.63 42.89 7.38
N LEU A 22 1.82 42.90 8.45
CA LEU A 22 2.04 43.78 9.61
C LEU A 22 3.36 43.47 10.32
N GLY A 23 3.64 42.18 10.57
CA GLY A 23 4.84 41.68 11.24
C GLY A 23 6.12 42.08 10.50
N SER A 24 6.13 41.96 9.17
CA SER A 24 7.25 42.38 8.32
C SER A 24 7.54 43.89 8.48
N LEU A 25 6.50 44.73 8.40
CA LEU A 25 6.66 46.19 8.58
C LEU A 25 7.18 46.54 9.98
N VAL A 26 6.61 45.90 11.01
CA VAL A 26 7.00 46.16 12.41
C VAL A 26 8.44 45.72 12.68
N LEU A 27 8.88 44.58 12.12
CA LEU A 27 10.26 44.12 12.25
C LEU A 27 11.23 45.06 11.54
N THR A 28 10.89 45.54 10.33
CA THR A 28 11.71 46.53 9.60
C THR A 28 11.83 47.85 10.35
N VAL A 29 10.74 48.35 10.93
CA VAL A 29 10.79 49.57 11.77
C VAL A 29 11.69 49.35 12.99
N ALA A 30 11.60 48.18 13.63
CA ALA A 30 12.43 47.83 14.78
C ALA A 30 13.94 47.70 14.45
N GLU A 31 14.29 47.45 13.19
CA GLU A 31 15.68 47.44 12.71
C GLU A 31 16.22 48.83 12.43
N ASN A 32 15.41 49.68 11.80
CA ASN A 32 15.84 51.02 11.37
C ASN A 32 15.76 52.09 12.47
N GLN A 33 14.88 51.89 13.48
CA GLN A 33 14.67 52.83 14.58
C GLN A 33 14.79 52.13 15.94
N PRO A 34 16.00 51.84 16.42
CA PRO A 34 16.20 51.09 17.67
C PRO A 34 15.66 51.81 18.91
N GLU A 35 15.54 53.14 18.89
CA GLU A 35 14.98 53.94 20.01
C GLU A 35 13.46 53.76 20.18
N ASN A 36 12.72 53.50 19.10
CA ASN A 36 11.30 53.20 19.09
C ASN A 36 11.01 51.68 18.97
N SER A 37 12.03 50.84 19.22
CA SER A 37 11.96 49.44 18.95
C SER A 37 11.08 48.67 19.94
N LEU A 38 10.52 47.55 19.45
CA LEU A 38 9.86 46.56 20.27
C LEU A 38 10.80 46.08 21.40
N LEU A 39 10.24 45.80 22.56
CA LEU A 39 10.97 45.04 23.59
C LEU A 39 11.59 43.79 23.00
N PRO A 40 12.80 43.37 23.38
CA PRO A 40 13.46 42.20 22.80
C PRO A 40 12.60 40.95 22.82
N ALA A 41 11.81 40.74 23.86
CA ALA A 41 10.86 39.63 23.94
C ALA A 41 9.75 39.76 22.89
N ALA A 42 9.16 40.92 22.71
CA ALA A 42 8.12 41.17 21.72
C ALA A 42 8.66 41.02 20.28
N ARG A 43 9.90 41.46 20.03
CA ARG A 43 10.57 41.26 18.73
C ARG A 43 10.75 39.77 18.42
N TYR A 44 11.28 39.00 19.35
CA TYR A 44 11.40 37.56 19.20
C TYR A 44 10.06 36.88 18.92
N GLN A 45 9.05 37.18 19.74
CA GLN A 45 7.71 36.62 19.60
C GLN A 45 7.07 36.98 18.25
N THR A 46 7.24 38.24 17.80
CA THR A 46 6.79 38.66 16.47
C THR A 46 7.42 37.84 15.36
N MET A 47 8.75 37.60 15.40
CA MET A 47 9.44 36.75 14.41
C MET A 47 8.89 35.33 14.41
N VAL A 48 8.61 34.77 15.59
CA VAL A 48 8.04 33.42 15.70
C VAL A 48 6.62 33.36 15.13
N TYR A 49 5.76 34.33 15.44
CA TYR A 49 4.40 34.41 14.91
C TYR A 49 4.39 34.56 13.37
N VAL A 50 5.30 35.39 12.82
CA VAL A 50 5.48 35.51 11.37
C VAL A 50 5.93 34.17 10.77
N GLY A 51 6.91 33.50 11.39
CA GLY A 51 7.38 32.18 10.95
C GLY A 51 6.28 31.11 10.93
N TRP A 52 5.45 31.03 11.98
CA TRP A 52 4.31 30.10 12.03
C TRP A 52 3.22 30.45 11.01
N SER A 53 2.98 31.73 10.77
CA SER A 53 2.02 32.18 9.76
C SER A 53 2.50 31.86 8.35
N LEU A 54 3.79 32.02 8.06
CA LEU A 54 4.41 31.57 6.80
C LEU A 54 4.30 30.03 6.63
N GLN A 55 4.51 29.26 7.70
CA GLN A 55 4.32 27.81 7.70
C GLN A 55 2.87 27.45 7.35
N SER A 56 1.89 28.12 7.97
CA SER A 56 0.46 27.90 7.71
C SER A 56 0.06 28.25 6.27
N MET A 57 0.73 29.23 5.66
CA MET A 57 0.55 29.60 4.25
C MET A 57 1.31 28.68 3.26
N GLY A 58 2.06 27.68 3.75
CA GLY A 58 2.84 26.76 2.91
C GLY A 58 4.19 27.30 2.43
N GLU A 59 4.61 28.50 2.87
CA GLU A 59 5.88 29.11 2.53
C GLU A 59 7.04 28.58 3.40
N TYR A 60 7.26 27.27 3.37
CA TYR A 60 8.12 26.55 4.30
C TYR A 60 9.57 27.04 4.36
N ARG A 61 10.16 27.40 3.20
CA ARG A 61 11.56 27.89 3.17
C ARG A 61 11.71 29.26 3.86
N ARG A 62 10.74 30.16 3.64
CA ARG A 62 10.72 31.47 4.31
C ARG A 62 10.44 31.31 5.81
N ALA A 63 9.51 30.43 6.16
CA ALA A 63 9.20 30.11 7.56
C ALA A 63 10.44 29.61 8.30
N GLU A 64 11.18 28.64 7.73
CA GLU A 64 12.40 28.10 8.33
C GLU A 64 13.46 29.19 8.54
N ALA A 65 13.71 30.03 7.53
CA ALA A 65 14.66 31.14 7.61
C ALA A 65 14.29 32.11 8.74
N THR A 66 13.03 32.57 8.78
CA THR A 66 12.54 33.50 9.81
C THR A 66 12.62 32.92 11.23
N LEU A 67 12.24 31.63 11.40
CA LEU A 67 12.34 30.93 12.68
C LEU A 67 13.79 30.75 13.14
N LYS A 68 14.71 30.49 12.19
CA LYS A 68 16.14 30.40 12.48
C LYS A 68 16.72 31.73 12.91
N GLU A 69 16.34 32.84 12.26
CA GLU A 69 16.70 34.19 12.67
C GLU A 69 16.17 34.52 14.06
N ALA A 70 14.92 34.15 14.38
CA ALA A 70 14.35 34.30 15.71
C ALA A 70 15.20 33.60 16.79
N LEU A 71 15.63 32.35 16.56
CA LEU A 71 16.50 31.63 17.50
C LEU A 71 17.89 32.23 17.62
N GLN A 72 18.45 32.76 16.53
CA GLN A 72 19.75 33.46 16.57
C GLN A 72 19.63 34.76 17.37
N TYR A 73 18.56 35.52 17.15
CA TYR A 73 18.27 36.72 17.89
C TYR A 73 18.11 36.44 19.39
N ALA A 74 17.36 35.42 19.78
CA ALA A 74 17.20 35.01 21.17
C ALA A 74 18.54 34.65 21.84
N LYS A 75 19.39 33.90 21.14
CA LYS A 75 20.72 33.57 21.64
C LYS A 75 21.66 34.77 21.79
N ALA A 76 21.60 35.71 20.86
CA ALA A 76 22.37 36.93 20.91
C ALA A 76 21.90 37.86 22.07
N ALA A 77 20.59 38.04 22.23
CA ALA A 77 20.02 38.82 23.32
C ALA A 77 20.31 38.24 24.72
N ALA A 78 20.33 36.91 24.83
CA ALA A 78 20.72 36.22 26.06
C ALA A 78 22.21 36.44 26.42
N LYS A 79 23.11 36.39 25.43
CA LYS A 79 24.55 36.63 25.63
C LYS A 79 24.85 38.07 26.07
N THR A 80 24.16 39.04 25.50
CA THR A 80 24.34 40.46 25.80
C THR A 80 23.60 40.91 27.07
N LYS A 81 22.89 39.99 27.77
CA LYS A 81 22.07 40.27 28.96
C LYS A 81 21.01 41.36 28.75
N ILE A 82 20.64 41.65 27.50
CA ILE A 82 19.64 42.65 27.15
C ILE A 82 18.24 42.21 27.59
N ALA A 83 17.97 40.89 27.57
CA ALA A 83 16.71 40.33 28.06
C ALA A 83 16.96 39.00 28.79
N LYS A 84 16.12 38.71 29.78
CA LYS A 84 16.11 37.39 30.41
C LYS A 84 15.48 36.38 29.44
N THR A 85 16.08 35.24 29.27
CA THR A 85 15.54 34.16 28.43
C THR A 85 14.14 33.72 28.85
N THR A 86 13.84 33.78 30.16
CA THR A 86 12.50 33.49 30.70
C THR A 86 11.42 34.43 30.17
N ASP A 87 11.76 35.71 29.87
CA ASP A 87 10.79 36.66 29.36
C ASP A 87 10.56 36.52 27.85
N MET A 88 11.54 35.98 27.11
CA MET A 88 11.44 35.73 25.69
C MET A 88 10.57 34.49 25.39
N PHE A 89 10.65 33.48 26.24
CA PHE A 89 9.94 32.19 26.05
C PHE A 89 8.60 32.13 26.82
N LYS A 90 7.91 33.24 26.97
CA LYS A 90 6.55 33.30 27.51
C LYS A 90 5.52 32.82 26.48
N ASP A 91 4.34 32.50 26.92
CA ASP A 91 3.18 32.16 26.10
C ASP A 91 3.38 30.88 25.20
N GLY A 92 4.21 29.92 25.63
CA GLY A 92 4.42 28.69 24.89
C GLY A 92 5.37 28.78 23.69
N LEU A 93 6.07 29.93 23.53
CA LEU A 93 7.03 30.17 22.44
C LEU A 93 8.43 29.70 22.80
N THR A 94 8.56 28.42 23.20
CA THR A 94 9.84 27.88 23.66
C THR A 94 10.80 27.62 22.49
N GLU A 95 12.10 27.54 22.77
CA GLU A 95 13.10 27.09 21.77
C GLU A 95 12.73 25.74 21.15
N ILE A 96 12.08 24.86 21.92
CA ILE A 96 11.65 23.52 21.47
C ILE A 96 10.56 23.64 20.42
N ASP A 97 9.53 24.48 20.66
CA ASP A 97 8.42 24.68 19.74
C ASP A 97 8.91 25.28 18.42
N VAL A 98 9.83 26.23 18.48
CA VAL A 98 10.42 26.85 17.28
C VAL A 98 11.25 25.82 16.50
N LYS A 99 12.11 25.04 17.17
CA LYS A 99 12.87 23.95 16.51
C LYS A 99 11.94 22.90 15.91
N TYR A 100 10.86 22.58 16.60
CA TYR A 100 9.86 21.65 16.07
C TYR A 100 9.19 22.19 14.79
N ALA A 101 8.78 23.46 14.79
CA ALA A 101 8.19 24.10 13.61
C ALA A 101 9.18 24.15 12.42
N MET A 102 10.46 24.47 12.69
CA MET A 102 11.51 24.40 11.67
C MET A 102 11.68 22.99 11.11
N ALA A 103 11.63 21.97 11.96
CA ALA A 103 11.71 20.57 11.50
C ALA A 103 10.49 20.17 10.63
N GLU A 104 9.29 20.63 10.99
CA GLU A 104 8.09 20.45 10.16
C GLU A 104 8.26 21.13 8.78
N CYS A 105 8.81 22.35 8.74
CA CYS A 105 9.11 23.04 7.48
C CYS A 105 10.11 22.22 6.62
N ASN A 106 11.18 21.72 7.24
CA ASN A 106 12.19 20.92 6.54
C ASN A 106 11.60 19.58 6.02
N MET A 107 10.70 18.96 6.77
CA MET A 107 10.00 17.75 6.31
C MET A 107 9.07 18.05 5.12
N ALA A 108 8.36 19.17 5.14
CA ALA A 108 7.51 19.58 4.02
C ALA A 108 8.32 19.82 2.73
N VAL A 109 9.55 20.31 2.86
CA VAL A 109 10.50 20.47 1.73
C VAL A 109 11.28 19.18 1.41
N ARG A 110 10.99 18.06 2.11
CA ARG A 110 11.66 16.74 1.97
C ARG A 110 13.14 16.72 2.39
N GLN A 111 13.56 17.67 3.24
CA GLN A 111 14.91 17.72 3.81
C GLN A 111 14.98 16.94 5.13
N TYR A 112 14.73 15.64 5.09
CA TYR A 112 14.58 14.78 6.28
C TYR A 112 15.83 14.72 7.16
N SER A 113 17.02 14.75 6.59
CA SER A 113 18.29 14.75 7.34
C SER A 113 18.46 16.02 8.19
N GLN A 114 18.10 17.18 7.65
CA GLN A 114 18.17 18.45 8.37
C GLN A 114 17.11 18.50 9.49
N ALA A 115 15.89 18.01 9.22
CA ALA A 115 14.85 17.87 10.24
C ALA A 115 15.30 16.97 11.38
N LEU A 116 15.93 15.85 11.09
CA LEU A 116 16.45 14.90 12.07
C LEU A 116 17.51 15.55 12.96
N THR A 117 18.56 16.13 12.38
CA THR A 117 19.64 16.78 13.14
C THR A 117 19.12 17.92 14.01
N LEU A 118 18.12 18.66 13.54
CA LEU A 118 17.49 19.76 14.28
C LEU A 118 16.74 19.23 15.52
N LEU A 119 15.93 18.18 15.37
CA LEU A 119 15.21 17.58 16.49
C LEU A 119 16.15 16.85 17.47
N GLU A 120 17.22 16.22 16.98
CA GLU A 120 18.26 15.61 17.81
C GLU A 120 18.99 16.66 18.68
N SER A 121 19.12 17.90 18.19
CA SER A 121 19.71 18.99 18.96
C SER A 121 18.91 19.38 20.21
N ILE A 122 17.70 18.85 20.37
CA ILE A 122 16.89 19.02 21.58
C ILE A 122 17.32 17.99 22.62
N PRO A 123 17.78 18.40 23.82
CA PRO A 123 18.18 17.46 24.86
C PRO A 123 17.04 16.50 25.24
N GLN A 124 17.34 15.24 25.46
CA GLN A 124 16.33 14.20 25.72
C GLN A 124 15.36 14.57 26.86
N ARG A 125 15.85 15.22 27.92
CA ARG A 125 15.05 15.66 29.08
C ARG A 125 13.96 16.68 28.74
N HIS A 126 14.09 17.38 27.61
CA HIS A 126 13.18 18.44 27.20
C HIS A 126 12.37 18.05 25.95
N ARG A 127 12.52 16.81 25.48
CA ARG A 127 11.74 16.32 24.34
C ARG A 127 10.32 16.02 24.79
N THR A 128 9.36 16.69 24.16
CA THR A 128 7.94 16.43 24.38
C THR A 128 7.50 15.17 23.60
N PRO A 129 6.36 14.53 23.93
CA PRO A 129 5.81 13.40 23.16
C PRO A 129 5.69 13.70 21.67
N LYS A 130 5.32 14.93 21.32
CA LYS A 130 5.23 15.42 19.94
C LYS A 130 6.58 15.35 19.22
N VAL A 131 7.67 15.77 19.88
CA VAL A 131 9.03 15.70 19.34
C VAL A 131 9.49 14.25 19.21
N ASN A 132 9.27 13.43 20.25
CA ASN A 132 9.66 12.01 20.24
C ASN A 132 8.90 11.22 19.15
N MET A 133 7.62 11.51 18.93
CA MET A 133 6.83 10.90 17.86
C MET A 133 7.41 11.20 16.47
N ARG A 134 7.79 12.46 16.23
CA ARG A 134 8.44 12.86 14.97
C ARG A 134 9.83 12.25 14.80
N LEU A 135 10.63 12.24 15.86
CA LEU A 135 11.93 11.59 15.86
C LEU A 135 11.81 10.10 15.54
N GLY A 136 10.84 9.42 16.16
CA GLY A 136 10.58 8.00 15.89
C GLY A 136 10.35 7.74 14.40
N ARG A 137 9.46 8.52 13.77
CA ARG A 137 9.18 8.41 12.33
C ARG A 137 10.41 8.71 11.45
N LEU A 138 11.18 9.76 11.78
CA LEU A 138 12.38 10.11 11.02
C LEU A 138 13.48 9.04 11.17
N TYR A 139 13.69 8.49 12.36
CA TYR A 139 14.61 7.38 12.57
C TYR A 139 14.21 6.13 11.79
N GLN A 140 12.93 5.81 11.78
CA GLN A 140 12.39 4.67 11.01
C GLN A 140 12.58 4.87 9.50
N GLN A 141 12.34 6.08 8.98
CA GLN A 141 12.62 6.42 7.58
C GLN A 141 14.10 6.32 7.23
N ALA A 142 14.98 6.65 8.18
CA ALA A 142 16.43 6.53 8.04
C ALA A 142 16.96 5.10 8.27
N GLY A 143 16.10 4.13 8.60
CA GLY A 143 16.48 2.75 8.89
C GLY A 143 17.15 2.55 10.26
N MET A 144 17.03 3.52 11.16
CA MET A 144 17.60 3.48 12.51
C MET A 144 16.59 2.93 13.52
N GLU A 145 16.42 1.61 13.56
CA GLU A 145 15.36 0.95 14.35
C GLU A 145 15.51 1.18 15.87
N ARG A 146 16.71 1.03 16.44
CA ARG A 146 16.92 1.17 17.90
C ARG A 146 16.59 2.57 18.43
N PRO A 147 17.06 3.68 17.82
CA PRO A 147 16.65 5.02 18.21
C PRO A 147 15.15 5.26 18.04
N ALA A 148 14.52 4.71 16.98
CA ALA A 148 13.08 4.80 16.76
C ALA A 148 12.30 4.14 17.91
N ILE A 149 12.66 2.90 18.28
CA ILE A 149 12.06 2.19 19.42
C ILE A 149 12.17 3.01 20.71
N THR A 150 13.34 3.59 20.96
CA THR A 150 13.54 4.41 22.16
C THR A 150 12.63 5.64 22.15
N ALA A 151 12.54 6.33 21.02
CA ALA A 151 11.70 7.52 20.88
C ALA A 151 10.21 7.19 21.10
N TYR A 152 9.68 6.13 20.48
CA TYR A 152 8.30 5.71 20.67
C TYR A 152 7.99 5.23 22.11
N LYS A 153 8.95 4.56 22.77
CA LYS A 153 8.80 4.19 24.20
C LYS A 153 8.70 5.43 25.10
N GLU A 154 9.49 6.48 24.82
CA GLU A 154 9.37 7.75 25.55
C GLU A 154 7.99 8.42 25.33
N VAL A 155 7.40 8.29 24.11
CA VAL A 155 6.03 8.76 23.89
C VAL A 155 5.04 8.03 24.80
N LEU A 156 5.14 6.70 24.91
CA LEU A 156 4.19 5.92 25.72
C LEU A 156 4.34 6.12 27.22
N LYS A 157 5.51 6.56 27.72
CA LYS A 157 5.68 6.91 29.13
C LYS A 157 4.84 8.10 29.56
N GLU A 158 4.71 9.11 28.67
CA GLU A 158 3.92 10.32 28.94
C GLU A 158 2.48 10.20 28.42
N CYS A 159 2.29 9.52 27.28
CA CYS A 159 1.02 9.33 26.60
C CYS A 159 0.75 7.84 26.36
N PRO A 160 0.32 7.06 27.37
CA PRO A 160 0.18 5.60 27.28
C PRO A 160 -0.83 5.13 26.23
N LEU A 161 -1.81 5.96 25.85
CA LEU A 161 -2.83 5.66 24.85
C LEU A 161 -2.51 6.24 23.46
N ALA A 162 -1.25 6.56 23.19
CA ALA A 162 -0.81 6.92 21.85
C ALA A 162 -0.76 5.69 20.94
N LEU A 163 -1.92 5.26 20.42
CA LEU A 163 -2.09 4.01 19.67
C LEU A 163 -1.19 3.91 18.44
N GLU A 164 -0.88 5.03 17.80
CA GLU A 164 0.07 5.06 16.69
C GLU A 164 1.48 4.64 17.14
N ALA A 165 1.96 5.14 18.29
CA ALA A 165 3.25 4.74 18.84
C ALA A 165 3.27 3.24 19.20
N VAL A 166 2.14 2.70 19.65
CA VAL A 166 1.96 1.26 19.89
C VAL A 166 2.13 0.45 18.59
N GLN A 167 1.44 0.85 17.54
CA GLN A 167 1.52 0.17 16.24
C GLN A 167 2.94 0.22 15.66
N GLU A 168 3.60 1.37 15.75
CA GLU A 168 4.98 1.53 15.27
C GLU A 168 5.99 0.70 16.09
N LEU A 169 5.84 0.58 17.40
CA LEU A 169 6.67 -0.31 18.22
C LEU A 169 6.47 -1.78 17.83
N LEU A 170 5.24 -2.20 17.60
CA LEU A 170 4.94 -3.56 17.16
C LEU A 170 5.50 -3.84 15.76
N SER A 171 5.42 -2.87 14.85
CA SER A 171 5.99 -2.96 13.50
C SER A 171 7.53 -3.12 13.52
N LEU A 172 8.19 -2.49 14.49
CA LEU A 172 9.63 -2.61 14.74
C LEU A 172 10.02 -3.88 15.51
N GLY A 173 9.07 -4.80 15.75
CA GLY A 173 9.33 -6.10 16.35
C GLY A 173 9.41 -6.11 17.88
N VAL A 174 8.96 -5.05 18.55
CA VAL A 174 8.85 -5.05 20.02
C VAL A 174 7.73 -6.01 20.45
N ARG A 175 7.98 -6.80 21.50
CA ARG A 175 7.01 -7.81 21.97
C ARG A 175 5.72 -7.15 22.45
N GLY A 176 4.57 -7.69 22.06
CA GLY A 176 3.26 -7.17 22.46
C GLY A 176 3.06 -7.08 23.97
N ALA A 177 3.60 -8.04 24.76
CA ALA A 177 3.58 -8.00 26.21
C ALA A 177 4.34 -6.80 26.81
N GLU A 178 5.49 -6.45 26.22
CA GLU A 178 6.28 -5.28 26.64
C GLU A 178 5.53 -3.99 26.34
N VAL A 179 4.95 -3.88 25.15
CA VAL A 179 4.14 -2.71 24.77
C VAL A 179 2.92 -2.58 25.66
N ALA A 180 2.20 -3.68 25.93
CA ALA A 180 1.06 -3.71 26.83
C ALA A 180 1.44 -3.25 28.25
N SER A 181 2.62 -3.64 28.76
CA SER A 181 3.10 -3.20 30.08
C SER A 181 3.33 -1.69 30.16
N LEU A 182 3.80 -1.05 29.07
CA LEU A 182 3.95 0.40 29.01
C LEU A 182 2.62 1.14 29.05
N MET A 183 1.55 0.52 28.51
CA MET A 183 0.20 1.09 28.50
C MET A 183 -0.53 0.91 29.83
N ILE A 184 -0.36 -0.22 30.51
CA ILE A 184 -1.12 -0.59 31.71
C ILE A 184 -0.55 0.07 32.99
N ASN A 185 0.74 0.38 33.03
CA ASN A 185 1.40 0.91 34.23
C ASN A 185 0.87 2.27 34.73
N VAL A 186 -0.05 2.89 34.01
CA VAL A 186 -0.54 4.25 34.33
C VAL A 186 -1.94 4.27 34.93
N HIS A 187 -2.80 3.30 34.61
CA HIS A 187 -4.18 3.29 35.13
C HIS A 187 -4.64 1.86 35.39
N GLY A 188 -5.06 1.60 36.64
CA GLY A 188 -5.84 0.42 36.99
C GLY A 188 -7.04 0.29 36.03
N SER A 189 -7.51 -0.93 35.81
CA SER A 189 -8.63 -1.26 34.91
C SER A 189 -9.77 -0.24 35.01
N THR A 190 -9.81 0.72 34.10
CA THR A 190 -10.93 1.65 33.97
C THR A 190 -12.01 0.96 33.13
N ALA A 191 -13.25 1.01 33.62
CA ALA A 191 -14.41 0.50 32.89
C ALA A 191 -14.44 1.12 31.48
N GLY A 192 -14.58 0.27 30.44
CA GLY A 192 -14.63 0.70 29.04
C GLY A 192 -13.31 0.57 28.25
N THR A 193 -12.22 0.10 28.85
CA THR A 193 -10.94 -0.15 28.16
C THR A 193 -10.64 -1.63 27.91
N GLU A 194 -11.61 -2.51 28.12
CA GLU A 194 -11.46 -3.96 27.97
C GLU A 194 -11.03 -4.36 26.54
N TRP A 195 -11.52 -3.66 25.54
CA TRP A 195 -11.17 -3.86 24.13
C TRP A 195 -9.69 -3.61 23.83
N LEU A 196 -9.02 -2.75 24.61
CA LEU A 196 -7.65 -2.30 24.34
C LEU A 196 -6.64 -3.46 24.40
N SER A 197 -6.78 -4.35 25.38
CA SER A 197 -5.91 -5.53 25.50
C SER A 197 -6.02 -6.46 24.29
N LEU A 198 -7.24 -6.64 23.78
CA LEU A 198 -7.50 -7.47 22.60
C LEU A 198 -7.00 -6.79 21.33
N TRP A 199 -7.15 -5.47 21.24
CA TRP A 199 -6.61 -4.66 20.14
C TRP A 199 -5.08 -4.74 20.06
N VAL A 200 -4.37 -4.60 21.19
CA VAL A 200 -2.91 -4.74 21.25
C VAL A 200 -2.47 -6.16 20.87
N LYS A 201 -3.18 -7.19 21.36
CA LYS A 201 -2.91 -8.59 20.97
C LYS A 201 -3.09 -8.81 19.47
N GLY A 202 -4.19 -8.32 18.89
CA GLY A 202 -4.46 -8.42 17.45
C GLY A 202 -3.35 -7.82 16.62
N HIS A 203 -2.92 -6.59 16.94
CA HIS A 203 -1.80 -5.95 16.25
C HIS A 203 -0.45 -6.65 16.52
N ALA A 204 -0.21 -7.16 17.72
CA ALA A 204 0.99 -7.93 18.02
C ALA A 204 1.07 -9.21 17.18
N TYR A 205 -0.04 -9.94 17.03
CA TYR A 205 -0.12 -11.12 16.16
C TYR A 205 0.05 -10.73 14.68
N LEU A 206 -0.55 -9.64 14.23
CA LEU A 206 -0.42 -9.14 12.87
C LEU A 206 1.06 -8.88 12.51
N HIS A 207 1.78 -8.16 13.37
CA HIS A 207 3.19 -7.84 13.14
C HIS A 207 4.13 -9.04 13.35
N SER A 208 3.76 -10.02 14.20
CA SER A 208 4.47 -11.29 14.30
C SER A 208 4.11 -12.28 13.20
N ARG A 209 3.20 -11.91 12.28
CA ARG A 209 2.74 -12.71 11.12
C ARG A 209 1.92 -13.94 11.50
N ASP A 210 1.40 -13.96 12.69
CA ASP A 210 0.41 -14.95 13.11
C ASP A 210 -0.99 -14.46 12.71
N TYR A 211 -1.27 -14.55 11.41
CA TYR A 211 -2.51 -14.01 10.84
C TYR A 211 -3.75 -14.71 11.37
N THR A 212 -3.68 -15.98 11.73
CA THR A 212 -4.80 -16.75 12.28
C THR A 212 -5.26 -16.20 13.62
N ASN A 213 -4.33 -15.98 14.55
CA ASN A 213 -4.62 -15.39 15.86
C ASN A 213 -4.95 -13.89 15.77
N ALA A 214 -4.35 -13.17 14.80
CA ALA A 214 -4.70 -11.78 14.52
C ALA A 214 -6.17 -11.66 14.06
N ILE A 215 -6.59 -12.46 13.08
CA ILE A 215 -7.96 -12.50 12.57
C ILE A 215 -8.94 -12.83 13.70
N THR A 216 -8.64 -13.84 14.52
CA THR A 216 -9.49 -14.24 15.64
C THR A 216 -9.67 -13.08 16.64
N SER A 217 -8.56 -12.39 16.97
CA SER A 217 -8.60 -11.25 17.89
C SER A 217 -9.40 -10.07 17.35
N PHE A 218 -9.21 -9.70 16.07
CA PHE A 218 -9.95 -8.61 15.45
C PHE A 218 -11.42 -8.96 15.21
N LYS A 219 -11.75 -10.23 14.90
CA LYS A 219 -13.14 -10.68 14.82
C LYS A 219 -13.86 -10.58 16.17
N GLN A 220 -13.20 -10.97 17.26
CA GLN A 220 -13.75 -10.80 18.60
C GLN A 220 -14.03 -9.32 18.92
N LEU A 221 -13.17 -8.40 18.45
CA LEU A 221 -13.43 -6.96 18.59
C LEU A 221 -14.62 -6.51 17.75
N GLU A 222 -14.79 -7.01 16.54
CA GLU A 222 -15.89 -6.64 15.65
C GLU A 222 -17.22 -7.23 16.12
N GLU A 223 -17.26 -8.49 16.55
CA GLU A 223 -18.48 -9.21 16.87
C GLU A 223 -18.98 -8.97 18.30
N ASN A 224 -18.05 -8.91 19.27
CA ASN A 224 -18.38 -8.99 20.69
C ASN A 224 -18.04 -7.73 21.50
N SER A 225 -17.69 -6.61 20.87
CA SER A 225 -17.34 -5.38 21.57
C SER A 225 -18.16 -4.18 21.15
N ALA A 226 -18.06 -3.10 21.94
CA ALA A 226 -18.62 -1.79 21.60
C ALA A 226 -18.01 -1.17 20.32
N LEU A 227 -16.98 -1.80 19.73
CA LEU A 227 -16.30 -1.39 18.52
C LEU A 227 -16.86 -2.05 17.25
N SER A 228 -17.99 -2.72 17.35
CA SER A 228 -18.71 -3.26 16.18
C SER A 228 -18.91 -2.17 15.12
N ARG A 229 -18.64 -2.51 13.85
CA ARG A 229 -18.66 -1.58 12.70
C ARG A 229 -17.64 -0.43 12.76
N ASN A 230 -16.62 -0.52 13.61
CA ASN A 230 -15.53 0.45 13.54
C ASN A 230 -14.74 0.28 12.22
N VAL A 231 -14.60 1.37 11.47
CA VAL A 231 -13.97 1.36 10.13
C VAL A 231 -12.52 0.88 10.17
N ASP A 232 -11.75 1.32 11.18
CA ASP A 232 -10.35 0.93 11.30
C ASP A 232 -10.18 -0.56 11.61
N ILE A 233 -11.08 -1.14 12.42
CA ILE A 233 -11.07 -2.59 12.71
C ILE A 233 -11.45 -3.37 11.46
N LEU A 234 -12.51 -2.95 10.74
CA LEU A 234 -12.93 -3.59 9.50
C LEU A 234 -11.83 -3.54 8.44
N ALA A 235 -11.19 -2.38 8.25
CA ALA A 235 -10.07 -2.22 7.34
C ALA A 235 -8.88 -3.11 7.75
N THR A 236 -8.52 -3.14 9.05
CA THR A 236 -7.43 -3.99 9.56
C THR A 236 -7.74 -5.48 9.38
N LEU A 237 -8.99 -5.90 9.58
CA LEU A 237 -9.43 -7.26 9.28
C LEU A 237 -9.26 -7.59 7.80
N GLY A 238 -9.71 -6.71 6.91
CA GLY A 238 -9.55 -6.88 5.47
C GLY A 238 -8.08 -6.97 5.06
N GLU A 239 -7.23 -6.07 5.56
CA GLU A 239 -5.77 -6.10 5.35
C GLU A 239 -5.16 -7.42 5.87
N THR A 240 -5.58 -7.89 7.06
CA THR A 240 -5.07 -9.11 7.67
C THR A 240 -5.46 -10.35 6.86
N TYR A 241 -6.71 -10.43 6.39
CA TYR A 241 -7.17 -11.50 5.50
C TYR A 241 -6.41 -11.50 4.17
N TYR A 242 -6.16 -10.32 3.60
CA TYR A 242 -5.37 -10.18 2.38
C TYR A 242 -3.95 -10.72 2.57
N LEU A 243 -3.28 -10.37 3.67
CA LEU A 243 -1.95 -10.87 4.02
C LEU A 243 -1.92 -12.37 4.28
N ALA A 244 -2.99 -12.92 4.89
CA ALA A 244 -3.17 -14.35 5.07
C ALA A 244 -3.40 -15.12 3.75
N GLY A 245 -3.82 -14.41 2.69
CA GLY A 245 -4.09 -14.99 1.38
C GLY A 245 -5.56 -15.31 1.11
N ASP A 246 -6.46 -14.95 2.02
CA ASP A 246 -7.91 -15.12 1.86
C ASP A 246 -8.52 -13.88 1.21
N SER A 247 -8.49 -13.84 -0.12
CA SER A 247 -8.98 -12.72 -0.90
C SER A 247 -10.50 -12.50 -0.78
N LYS A 248 -11.29 -13.55 -0.56
CA LYS A 248 -12.76 -13.45 -0.47
C LYS A 248 -13.18 -12.71 0.79
N ASN A 249 -12.66 -13.14 1.95
CA ASN A 249 -12.95 -12.45 3.20
C ASN A 249 -12.32 -11.06 3.24
N ALA A 250 -11.10 -10.89 2.69
CA ALA A 250 -10.49 -9.56 2.54
C ALA A 250 -11.40 -8.59 1.79
N LEU A 251 -11.93 -9.00 0.63
CA LEU A 251 -12.86 -8.20 -0.16
C LEU A 251 -14.11 -7.83 0.64
N THR A 252 -14.73 -8.81 1.30
CA THR A 252 -15.96 -8.59 2.09
C THR A 252 -15.75 -7.55 3.20
N PHE A 253 -14.65 -7.66 3.97
CA PHE A 253 -14.39 -6.73 5.07
C PHE A 253 -13.98 -5.35 4.59
N LEU A 254 -13.18 -5.24 3.52
CA LEU A 254 -12.82 -3.95 2.92
C LEU A 254 -14.02 -3.24 2.29
N GLN A 255 -14.93 -3.97 1.63
CA GLN A 255 -16.20 -3.41 1.14
C GLN A 255 -17.08 -2.90 2.29
N ARG A 256 -17.19 -3.67 3.39
CA ARG A 256 -17.92 -3.24 4.58
C ARG A 256 -17.29 -1.98 5.21
N ALA A 257 -15.96 -1.90 5.29
CA ALA A 257 -15.27 -0.71 5.78
C ALA A 257 -15.58 0.52 4.93
N HIS A 258 -15.50 0.38 3.61
CA HIS A 258 -15.83 1.46 2.66
C HIS A 258 -17.32 1.84 2.73
N ALA A 259 -18.23 0.88 2.88
CA ALA A 259 -19.67 1.15 3.01
C ALA A 259 -20.02 1.93 4.29
N VAL A 260 -19.28 1.71 5.39
CA VAL A 260 -19.47 2.47 6.64
C VAL A 260 -18.95 3.90 6.50
N ASN A 261 -17.81 4.10 5.83
CA ASN A 261 -17.25 5.43 5.61
C ASN A 261 -16.52 5.51 4.25
N HIS A 262 -17.20 6.09 3.28
CA HIS A 262 -16.67 6.29 1.92
C HIS A 262 -15.51 7.30 1.85
N LEU A 263 -15.34 8.13 2.88
CA LEU A 263 -14.25 9.12 2.95
C LEU A 263 -12.95 8.54 3.51
N ASN A 264 -13.01 7.34 4.10
CA ASN A 264 -11.82 6.67 4.61
C ASN A 264 -11.04 6.02 3.46
N LEU A 265 -9.81 6.48 3.23
CA LEU A 265 -8.94 5.95 2.19
C LEU A 265 -8.18 4.68 2.59
N ARG A 266 -8.19 4.32 3.89
CA ARG A 266 -7.47 3.16 4.37
C ARG A 266 -8.02 1.86 3.77
N GLY A 267 -7.16 1.07 3.13
CA GLY A 267 -7.52 -0.19 2.48
C GLY A 267 -8.22 -0.05 1.13
N SER A 268 -8.47 1.18 0.63
CA SER A 268 -9.09 1.39 -0.68
C SER A 268 -8.20 0.92 -1.84
N ASP A 269 -6.90 1.01 -1.70
CA ASP A 269 -5.90 0.50 -2.63
C ASP A 269 -5.93 -1.04 -2.73
N LEU A 270 -6.02 -1.74 -1.60
CA LEU A 270 -6.20 -3.19 -1.57
C LEU A 270 -7.57 -3.61 -2.10
N LEU A 271 -8.62 -2.86 -1.75
CA LEU A 271 -9.97 -3.10 -2.29
C LEU A 271 -9.97 -2.99 -3.82
N ALA A 272 -9.32 -1.96 -4.37
CA ALA A 272 -9.20 -1.78 -5.82
C ALA A 272 -8.43 -2.94 -6.49
N CYS A 273 -7.34 -3.41 -5.86
CA CYS A 273 -6.59 -4.57 -6.33
C CYS A 273 -7.48 -5.83 -6.40
N LEU A 274 -8.28 -6.08 -5.35
CA LEU A 274 -9.17 -7.25 -5.28
C LEU A 274 -10.34 -7.15 -6.28
N LEU A 275 -10.99 -5.98 -6.39
CA LEU A 275 -12.05 -5.74 -7.37
C LEU A 275 -11.54 -5.89 -8.81
N GLY A 276 -10.32 -5.41 -9.08
CA GLY A 276 -9.66 -5.59 -10.38
C GLY A 276 -9.38 -7.05 -10.69
N ALA A 277 -8.94 -7.85 -9.70
CA ALA A 277 -8.71 -9.28 -9.86
C ALA A 277 -10.01 -10.07 -10.12
N GLU A 278 -11.14 -9.64 -9.53
CA GLU A 278 -12.47 -10.23 -9.75
C GLU A 278 -13.21 -9.66 -10.97
N LYS A 279 -12.59 -8.71 -11.71
CA LYS A 279 -13.17 -8.06 -12.88
C LYS A 279 -14.52 -7.35 -12.59
N ARG A 280 -14.65 -6.75 -11.41
CA ARG A 280 -15.87 -6.04 -10.99
C ARG A 280 -15.79 -4.57 -11.39
N ASP A 281 -15.97 -4.30 -12.68
CA ASP A 281 -15.73 -2.99 -13.33
C ASP A 281 -16.50 -1.83 -12.69
N ARG A 282 -17.81 -2.01 -12.45
CA ARG A 282 -18.69 -0.96 -11.92
C ARG A 282 -18.30 -0.52 -10.52
N GLU A 283 -18.04 -1.48 -9.64
CA GLU A 283 -17.69 -1.19 -8.26
C GLU A 283 -16.29 -0.55 -8.16
N LEU A 284 -15.36 -0.97 -9.03
CA LEU A 284 -14.04 -0.37 -9.11
C LEU A 284 -14.11 1.07 -9.65
N GLU A 285 -15.00 1.35 -10.58
CA GLU A 285 -15.26 2.71 -11.08
C GLU A 285 -15.81 3.61 -9.98
N GLU A 286 -16.84 3.15 -9.25
CA GLU A 286 -17.43 3.87 -8.13
C GLU A 286 -16.40 4.16 -7.03
N LEU A 287 -15.55 3.16 -6.68
CA LEU A 287 -14.46 3.31 -5.74
C LEU A 287 -13.43 4.34 -6.20
N ALA A 288 -13.04 4.30 -7.48
CA ALA A 288 -12.07 5.23 -8.04
C ALA A 288 -12.59 6.67 -8.04
N MET A 289 -13.85 6.88 -8.39
CA MET A 289 -14.49 8.19 -8.37
C MET A 289 -14.66 8.72 -6.94
N SER A 290 -15.14 7.89 -6.01
CA SER A 290 -15.32 8.29 -4.61
C SER A 290 -14.00 8.67 -3.93
N THR A 291 -12.94 7.89 -4.12
CA THR A 291 -11.64 8.16 -3.51
C THR A 291 -10.96 9.41 -4.07
N THR A 292 -11.07 9.68 -5.38
CA THR A 292 -10.52 10.89 -6.00
C THR A 292 -11.25 12.17 -5.55
N ALA A 293 -12.53 12.07 -5.21
CA ALA A 293 -13.29 13.20 -4.66
C ALA A 293 -12.84 13.58 -3.24
N VAL A 294 -12.19 12.67 -2.48
CA VAL A 294 -11.74 12.92 -1.12
C VAL A 294 -10.49 13.79 -1.08
N THR A 295 -9.45 13.42 -1.83
CA THR A 295 -8.17 14.14 -1.89
C THR A 295 -7.33 13.70 -3.08
N ASP A 296 -6.50 14.61 -3.55
CA ASP A 296 -5.48 14.37 -4.59
C ASP A 296 -4.05 14.23 -4.03
N THR A 297 -3.89 14.48 -2.72
CA THR A 297 -2.57 14.50 -2.05
C THR A 297 -2.14 13.15 -1.48
N ALA A 298 -3.05 12.18 -1.40
CA ALA A 298 -2.78 10.82 -0.94
C ALA A 298 -2.51 9.87 -2.13
N PRO A 299 -1.74 8.79 -1.95
CA PRO A 299 -1.45 7.83 -3.02
C PRO A 299 -2.65 6.94 -3.38
N GLN A 300 -3.55 6.62 -2.43
CA GLN A 300 -4.64 5.67 -2.61
C GLN A 300 -5.59 6.02 -3.77
N PRO A 301 -6.09 7.27 -3.92
CA PRO A 301 -6.93 7.64 -5.06
C PRO A 301 -6.28 7.36 -6.43
N TRP A 302 -4.98 7.61 -6.53
CA TRP A 302 -4.23 7.36 -7.77
C TRP A 302 -4.02 5.88 -8.04
N ILE A 303 -3.88 5.06 -6.99
CA ILE A 303 -3.81 3.61 -7.09
C ILE A 303 -5.15 3.04 -7.55
N THR A 304 -6.27 3.49 -6.98
CA THR A 304 -7.62 3.04 -7.37
C THR A 304 -7.92 3.39 -8.82
N MET A 305 -7.60 4.62 -9.26
CA MET A 305 -7.70 5.03 -10.66
C MET A 305 -6.80 4.22 -11.58
N GLY A 306 -5.61 3.84 -11.11
CA GLY A 306 -4.68 2.99 -11.84
C GLY A 306 -5.26 1.60 -12.12
N TYR A 307 -5.83 0.93 -11.12
CA TYR A 307 -6.51 -0.36 -11.29
C TYR A 307 -7.74 -0.25 -12.19
N TYR A 308 -8.56 0.80 -12.05
CA TYR A 308 -9.69 1.03 -12.94
C TYR A 308 -9.26 1.20 -14.40
N CYS A 309 -8.21 1.98 -14.66
CA CYS A 309 -7.67 2.15 -16.01
C CYS A 309 -7.03 0.85 -16.55
N GLN A 310 -6.40 0.03 -15.71
CA GLN A 310 -5.86 -1.28 -16.08
C GLN A 310 -7.00 -2.20 -16.54
N LEU A 311 -8.06 -2.30 -15.77
CA LEU A 311 -9.22 -3.14 -16.10
C LEU A 311 -9.90 -2.66 -17.39
N SER A 312 -10.02 -1.34 -17.58
CA SER A 312 -10.54 -0.71 -18.81
C SER A 312 -9.56 -0.79 -20.00
N LYS A 313 -8.44 -1.51 -19.89
CA LYS A 313 -7.38 -1.66 -20.92
C LYS A 313 -6.73 -0.33 -21.38
N LYS A 314 -6.82 0.72 -20.55
CA LYS A 314 -6.18 2.03 -20.79
C LYS A 314 -4.80 2.08 -20.13
N THR A 315 -3.86 1.23 -20.58
CA THR A 315 -2.56 0.98 -19.92
C THR A 315 -1.70 2.23 -19.78
N THR A 316 -1.70 3.13 -20.76
CA THR A 316 -0.93 4.39 -20.69
C THR A 316 -1.41 5.29 -19.55
N LYS A 317 -2.74 5.42 -19.37
CA LYS A 317 -3.32 6.17 -18.25
C LYS A 317 -3.07 5.48 -16.91
N ALA A 318 -3.17 4.15 -16.87
CA ALA A 318 -2.87 3.37 -15.67
C ALA A 318 -1.44 3.60 -15.17
N ILE A 319 -0.44 3.59 -16.07
CA ILE A 319 0.96 3.87 -15.72
C ILE A 319 1.15 5.30 -15.19
N TYR A 320 0.50 6.28 -15.82
CA TYR A 320 0.54 7.67 -15.34
C TYR A 320 0.04 7.76 -13.89
N PHE A 321 -1.09 7.14 -13.57
CA PHE A 321 -1.64 7.16 -12.22
C PHE A 321 -0.77 6.39 -11.22
N ALA A 322 -0.22 5.24 -11.60
CA ALA A 322 0.73 4.50 -10.77
C ALA A 322 2.01 5.31 -10.51
N HIS A 323 2.52 6.02 -11.51
CA HIS A 323 3.66 6.92 -11.35
C HIS A 323 3.35 8.07 -10.39
N LYS A 324 2.17 8.70 -10.53
CA LYS A 324 1.73 9.78 -9.64
C LYS A 324 1.59 9.30 -8.20
N ALA A 325 1.03 8.12 -7.96
CA ALA A 325 0.97 7.50 -6.64
C ALA A 325 2.38 7.33 -6.02
N CYS A 326 3.33 6.78 -6.79
CA CYS A 326 4.73 6.63 -6.35
C CYS A 326 5.44 7.97 -6.15
N SER A 327 5.09 9.03 -6.89
CA SER A 327 5.67 10.37 -6.69
C SER A 327 5.20 11.03 -5.40
N ILE A 328 3.94 10.79 -5.00
CA ILE A 328 3.38 11.26 -3.74
C ILE A 328 4.01 10.50 -2.57
N ASN A 329 3.98 9.17 -2.63
CA ASN A 329 4.60 8.32 -1.62
C ASN A 329 5.52 7.27 -2.28
N PRO A 330 6.85 7.54 -2.35
CA PRO A 330 7.81 6.60 -2.94
C PRO A 330 7.90 5.26 -2.22
N ARG A 331 7.46 5.18 -0.97
CA ARG A 331 7.45 3.94 -0.17
C ARG A 331 6.09 3.22 -0.18
N SER A 332 5.17 3.61 -1.04
CA SER A 332 3.88 2.92 -1.20
C SER A 332 4.10 1.57 -1.89
N VAL A 333 3.97 0.49 -1.13
CA VAL A 333 4.12 -0.87 -1.67
C VAL A 333 3.07 -1.14 -2.74
N GLU A 334 1.82 -0.75 -2.52
CA GLU A 334 0.72 -0.95 -3.47
C GLU A 334 0.95 -0.17 -4.77
N GLY A 335 1.46 1.07 -4.69
CA GLY A 335 1.82 1.86 -5.87
C GLY A 335 2.95 1.23 -6.68
N LEU A 336 3.99 0.71 -6.00
CA LEU A 336 5.10 0.02 -6.65
C LEU A 336 4.66 -1.31 -7.28
N LEU A 337 3.77 -2.07 -6.63
CA LEU A 337 3.21 -3.31 -7.14
C LEU A 337 2.37 -3.05 -8.40
N LEU A 338 1.48 -2.06 -8.36
CA LEU A 338 0.68 -1.68 -9.52
C LEU A 338 1.58 -1.27 -10.69
N LYS A 339 2.56 -0.39 -10.45
CA LYS A 339 3.48 0.05 -11.49
C LYS A 339 4.29 -1.10 -12.08
N GLY A 340 4.81 -2.00 -11.21
CA GLY A 340 5.53 -3.19 -11.64
C GLY A 340 4.67 -4.13 -12.50
N THR A 341 3.41 -4.33 -12.13
CA THR A 341 2.47 -5.19 -12.87
C THR A 341 2.15 -4.61 -14.25
N LEU A 342 1.88 -3.30 -14.33
CA LEU A 342 1.63 -2.62 -15.60
C LEU A 342 2.83 -2.66 -16.55
N LEU A 343 4.05 -2.49 -16.01
CA LEU A 343 5.28 -2.60 -16.80
C LEU A 343 5.53 -4.04 -17.28
N LEU A 344 5.17 -5.04 -16.47
CA LEU A 344 5.22 -6.45 -16.87
C LEU A 344 4.26 -6.73 -18.04
N GLU A 345 3.04 -6.21 -17.99
CA GLU A 345 2.05 -6.33 -19.07
C GLU A 345 2.54 -5.68 -20.37
N LEU A 346 3.24 -4.55 -20.28
CA LEU A 346 3.86 -3.87 -21.42
C LEU A 346 5.20 -4.48 -21.87
N LYS A 347 5.60 -5.63 -21.30
CA LYS A 347 6.87 -6.31 -21.58
C LYS A 347 8.12 -5.48 -21.26
N LYS A 348 8.01 -4.38 -20.47
CA LYS A 348 9.14 -3.60 -19.96
C LYS A 348 9.73 -4.27 -18.72
N LEU A 349 10.29 -5.47 -18.92
CA LEU A 349 10.63 -6.41 -17.85
C LEU A 349 11.71 -5.88 -16.89
N GLN A 350 12.72 -5.15 -17.40
CA GLN A 350 13.80 -4.63 -16.57
C GLN A 350 13.31 -3.54 -15.59
N GLU A 351 12.44 -2.64 -16.06
CA GLU A 351 11.83 -1.61 -15.22
C GLU A 351 10.90 -2.23 -14.18
N ALA A 352 10.11 -3.23 -14.58
CA ALA A 352 9.25 -3.97 -13.66
C ALA A 352 10.04 -4.62 -12.51
N VAL A 353 11.18 -5.26 -12.81
CA VAL A 353 12.08 -5.86 -11.81
C VAL A 353 12.57 -4.82 -10.79
N MET A 354 12.89 -3.59 -11.25
CA MET A 354 13.34 -2.53 -10.33
C MET A 354 12.25 -2.21 -9.29
N HIS A 355 11.01 -1.99 -9.74
CA HIS A 355 9.90 -1.64 -8.83
C HIS A 355 9.49 -2.79 -7.90
N PHE A 356 9.48 -4.02 -8.40
CA PHE A 356 9.22 -5.18 -7.52
C PHE A 356 10.35 -5.41 -6.50
N ARG A 357 11.62 -5.15 -6.85
CA ARG A 357 12.73 -5.20 -5.89
C ARG A 357 12.60 -4.11 -4.82
N GLU A 358 12.23 -2.90 -5.21
CA GLU A 358 11.97 -1.81 -4.29
C GLU A 358 10.82 -2.15 -3.34
N ALA A 359 9.71 -2.67 -3.86
CA ALA A 359 8.59 -3.16 -3.04
C ALA A 359 9.02 -4.29 -2.08
N MET A 360 9.87 -5.22 -2.53
CA MET A 360 10.41 -6.31 -1.70
C MET A 360 11.35 -5.78 -0.60
N GLN A 361 12.13 -4.73 -0.85
CA GLN A 361 12.97 -4.10 0.17
C GLN A 361 12.14 -3.42 1.26
N ILE A 362 11.02 -2.78 0.89
CA ILE A 362 10.12 -2.12 1.84
C ILE A 362 9.31 -3.16 2.64
N ALA A 363 8.81 -4.20 1.97
CA ALA A 363 7.95 -5.21 2.57
C ALA A 363 8.39 -6.64 2.18
N PRO A 364 9.51 -7.14 2.74
CA PRO A 364 10.10 -8.43 2.34
C PRO A 364 9.20 -9.64 2.63
N HIS A 365 8.21 -9.47 3.51
CA HIS A 365 7.29 -10.52 3.91
C HIS A 365 5.95 -10.51 3.17
N ARG A 366 5.82 -9.65 2.16
CA ARG A 366 4.68 -9.64 1.26
C ARG A 366 4.89 -10.68 0.13
N PHE A 367 3.84 -11.39 -0.23
CA PHE A 367 3.89 -12.39 -1.29
C PHE A 367 4.00 -11.77 -2.69
N GLU A 368 3.28 -10.68 -2.93
CA GLU A 368 3.10 -10.05 -4.25
C GLU A 368 4.42 -9.61 -4.91
N PRO A 369 5.37 -8.96 -4.20
CA PRO A 369 6.67 -8.60 -4.79
C PRO A 369 7.47 -9.80 -5.27
N HIS A 370 7.45 -10.90 -4.50
CA HIS A 370 8.16 -12.13 -4.87
C HIS A 370 7.55 -12.77 -6.12
N LYS A 371 6.21 -12.81 -6.19
CA LYS A 371 5.50 -13.31 -7.38
C LYS A 371 5.83 -12.45 -8.60
N GLY A 372 5.73 -11.12 -8.51
CA GLY A 372 6.06 -10.22 -9.61
C GLY A 372 7.49 -10.39 -10.13
N LEU A 373 8.47 -10.57 -9.23
CA LEU A 373 9.86 -10.86 -9.62
C LEU A 373 9.99 -12.21 -10.34
N VAL A 374 9.34 -13.26 -9.83
CA VAL A 374 9.36 -14.57 -10.46
C VAL A 374 8.75 -14.49 -11.85
N ASP A 375 7.59 -13.82 -12.00
CA ASP A 375 6.92 -13.66 -13.28
C ASP A 375 7.80 -12.87 -14.28
N CYS A 376 8.49 -11.80 -13.85
CA CYS A 376 9.43 -11.05 -14.67
C CYS A 376 10.63 -11.92 -15.12
N TYR A 377 11.26 -12.68 -14.21
CA TYR A 377 12.40 -13.53 -14.58
C TYR A 377 12.00 -14.67 -15.50
N LEU A 378 10.81 -15.25 -15.32
CA LEU A 378 10.27 -16.26 -16.25
C LEU A 378 10.00 -15.67 -17.63
N ALA A 379 9.44 -14.45 -17.70
CA ALA A 379 9.22 -13.75 -18.96
C ALA A 379 10.54 -13.38 -19.68
N MET A 380 11.64 -13.19 -18.92
CA MET A 380 13.00 -12.97 -19.46
C MET A 380 13.75 -14.29 -19.75
N HIS A 381 13.12 -15.46 -19.62
CA HIS A 381 13.77 -16.78 -19.73
C HIS A 381 14.94 -17.01 -18.75
N ARG A 382 14.97 -16.29 -17.63
CA ARG A 382 15.99 -16.39 -16.57
C ARG A 382 15.55 -17.32 -15.45
N SER A 383 15.39 -18.59 -15.76
CA SER A 383 14.83 -19.60 -14.85
C SER A 383 15.64 -19.78 -13.55
N ARG A 384 16.96 -19.63 -13.60
CA ARG A 384 17.81 -19.76 -12.40
C ARG A 384 17.53 -18.70 -11.35
N GLU A 385 17.36 -17.44 -11.77
CA GLU A 385 17.01 -16.36 -10.88
C GLU A 385 15.57 -16.51 -10.35
N ALA A 386 14.64 -16.94 -11.21
CA ALA A 386 13.27 -17.23 -10.78
C ALA A 386 13.24 -18.30 -9.68
N VAL A 387 13.99 -19.40 -9.83
CA VAL A 387 14.16 -20.45 -8.81
C VAL A 387 14.72 -19.88 -7.51
N THR A 388 15.75 -19.02 -7.60
CA THR A 388 16.37 -18.42 -6.42
C THR A 388 15.40 -17.54 -5.65
N ILE A 389 14.65 -16.68 -6.35
CA ILE A 389 13.65 -15.79 -5.72
C ILE A 389 12.51 -16.62 -5.11
N ALA A 390 11.97 -17.62 -5.83
CA ALA A 390 10.91 -18.48 -5.34
C ALA A 390 11.33 -19.32 -4.11
N SER A 391 12.56 -19.84 -4.12
CA SER A 391 13.13 -20.53 -2.95
C SER A 391 13.30 -19.61 -1.75
N ASN A 392 13.79 -18.38 -1.96
CA ASN A 392 13.91 -17.38 -0.90
C ASN A 392 12.54 -16.95 -0.36
N ALA A 393 11.53 -16.82 -1.24
CA ALA A 393 10.15 -16.57 -0.82
C ALA A 393 9.65 -17.65 0.15
N CYS A 394 9.87 -18.92 -0.13
CA CYS A 394 9.52 -20.02 0.79
C CYS A 394 10.24 -19.95 2.13
N LYS A 395 11.47 -19.45 2.17
CA LYS A 395 12.22 -19.27 3.43
C LYS A 395 11.69 -18.09 4.25
N LEU A 396 11.36 -16.98 3.60
CA LEU A 396 10.93 -15.74 4.25
C LEU A 396 9.44 -15.76 4.65
N LEU A 397 8.58 -16.30 3.78
CA LEU A 397 7.13 -16.36 4.00
C LEU A 397 6.69 -17.63 4.74
N GLY A 398 7.65 -18.49 5.10
CA GLY A 398 7.36 -19.84 5.58
C GLY A 398 6.86 -20.74 4.44
N GLN A 399 6.56 -21.99 4.77
CA GLN A 399 6.07 -22.97 3.81
C GLN A 399 4.55 -22.84 3.60
N THR A 400 4.08 -21.60 3.39
CA THR A 400 2.66 -21.34 3.12
C THR A 400 2.25 -21.92 1.78
N PRO A 401 0.98 -22.34 1.58
CA PRO A 401 0.47 -22.87 0.31
C PRO A 401 0.81 -21.97 -0.89
N ARG A 402 0.67 -20.66 -0.74
CA ARG A 402 1.00 -19.67 -1.78
C ARG A 402 2.48 -19.69 -2.17
N ALA A 403 3.38 -19.73 -1.18
CA ALA A 403 4.83 -19.73 -1.42
C ALA A 403 5.30 -21.07 -2.03
N LEU A 404 4.77 -22.19 -1.54
CA LEU A 404 5.05 -23.53 -2.09
C LEU A 404 4.60 -23.62 -3.55
N THR A 405 3.41 -23.14 -3.85
CA THR A 405 2.86 -23.12 -5.21
C THR A 405 3.68 -22.22 -6.14
N LEU A 406 4.13 -21.06 -5.68
CA LEU A 406 5.02 -20.19 -6.43
C LEU A 406 6.35 -20.87 -6.75
N TYR A 407 6.94 -21.58 -5.79
CA TYR A 407 8.18 -22.31 -6.03
C TYR A 407 7.96 -23.48 -6.98
N ALA A 408 6.88 -24.23 -6.81
CA ALA A 408 6.51 -25.33 -7.71
C ALA A 408 6.29 -24.85 -9.14
N SER A 409 5.62 -23.70 -9.35
CA SER A 409 5.33 -23.16 -10.68
C SER A 409 6.58 -22.87 -11.52
N VAL A 410 7.70 -22.59 -10.86
CA VAL A 410 9.00 -22.41 -11.53
C VAL A 410 9.66 -23.76 -11.81
N LEU A 411 9.62 -24.69 -10.84
CA LEU A 411 10.26 -26.01 -10.98
C LEU A 411 9.59 -26.91 -12.02
N VAL A 412 8.30 -26.77 -12.23
CA VAL A 412 7.52 -27.55 -13.21
C VAL A 412 7.93 -27.22 -14.66
N LYS A 413 8.52 -26.06 -14.91
CA LYS A 413 8.97 -25.67 -16.27
C LYS A 413 10.25 -26.39 -16.73
N ASP A 414 10.98 -27.01 -15.82
CA ASP A 414 12.19 -27.78 -16.12
C ASP A 414 11.91 -29.25 -15.86
N SER A 415 12.07 -30.08 -16.90
CA SER A 415 11.84 -31.54 -16.87
C SER A 415 12.61 -32.25 -15.76
N LEU A 416 13.80 -31.77 -15.40
CA LEU A 416 14.63 -32.35 -14.34
C LEU A 416 14.07 -32.14 -12.93
N THR A 417 13.26 -31.09 -12.75
CA THR A 417 12.77 -30.67 -11.42
C THR A 417 11.27 -30.86 -11.23
N VAL A 418 10.54 -31.35 -12.24
CA VAL A 418 9.08 -31.57 -12.21
C VAL A 418 8.66 -32.43 -11.01
N SER A 419 9.37 -33.51 -10.71
CA SER A 419 9.05 -34.39 -9.58
C SER A 419 9.09 -33.67 -8.24
N LYS A 420 10.06 -32.76 -8.06
CA LYS A 420 10.16 -31.92 -6.89
C LYS A 420 9.04 -30.87 -6.86
N GLY A 421 8.70 -30.28 -8.01
CA GLY A 421 7.56 -29.39 -8.16
C GLY A 421 6.26 -30.06 -7.73
N LYS A 422 6.01 -31.27 -8.18
CA LYS A 422 4.83 -32.06 -7.80
C LYS A 422 4.74 -32.31 -6.30
N SER A 423 5.85 -32.71 -5.66
CA SER A 423 5.87 -32.94 -4.21
C SER A 423 5.60 -31.67 -3.40
N LEU A 424 6.01 -30.50 -3.91
CA LEU A 424 5.69 -29.20 -3.28
C LEU A 424 4.20 -28.83 -3.44
N LEU A 425 3.58 -29.14 -4.58
CA LEU A 425 2.14 -28.93 -4.79
C LEU A 425 1.31 -29.84 -3.89
N GLU A 426 1.68 -31.12 -3.79
CA GLU A 426 1.04 -32.07 -2.87
C GLU A 426 1.17 -31.61 -1.41
N LYS A 427 2.33 -31.05 -1.03
CA LYS A 427 2.52 -30.45 0.28
C LYS A 427 1.64 -29.21 0.47
N ALA A 428 1.55 -28.34 -0.52
CA ALA A 428 0.69 -27.15 -0.45
C ALA A 428 -0.79 -27.53 -0.26
N LEU A 429 -1.27 -28.57 -0.96
CA LEU A 429 -2.64 -29.07 -0.85
C LEU A 429 -2.89 -29.85 0.45
N LYS A 430 -1.84 -30.33 1.11
CA LYS A 430 -1.94 -30.95 2.44
C LYS A 430 -2.17 -29.91 3.53
N GLU A 431 -1.54 -28.72 3.40
CA GLU A 431 -1.74 -27.59 4.31
C GLU A 431 -3.07 -26.87 4.04
N ASP A 432 -3.40 -26.63 2.78
CA ASP A 432 -4.66 -26.03 2.33
C ASP A 432 -5.22 -26.81 1.14
N SER A 433 -6.17 -27.68 1.41
CA SER A 433 -6.79 -28.56 0.43
C SER A 433 -7.57 -27.81 -0.66
N TYR A 434 -7.89 -26.52 -0.44
CA TYR A 434 -8.70 -25.71 -1.34
C TYR A 434 -7.91 -24.60 -2.06
N HIS A 435 -6.58 -24.68 -2.03
CA HIS A 435 -5.71 -23.74 -2.70
C HIS A 435 -5.74 -23.91 -4.22
N LEU A 436 -6.66 -23.23 -4.91
CA LEU A 436 -6.92 -23.39 -6.34
C LEU A 436 -5.68 -23.28 -7.24
N PRO A 437 -4.72 -22.34 -7.03
CA PRO A 437 -3.53 -22.27 -7.88
C PRO A 437 -2.69 -23.56 -7.86
N ALA A 438 -2.60 -24.24 -6.71
CA ALA A 438 -1.91 -25.53 -6.62
C ALA A 438 -2.69 -26.65 -7.32
N VAL A 439 -4.02 -26.63 -7.19
CA VAL A 439 -4.90 -27.60 -7.89
C VAL A 439 -4.72 -27.47 -9.40
N TYR A 440 -4.76 -26.27 -9.95
CA TYR A 440 -4.62 -26.06 -11.40
C TYR A 440 -3.27 -26.58 -11.92
N LEU A 441 -2.17 -26.22 -11.24
CA LEU A 441 -0.84 -26.69 -11.65
C LEU A 441 -0.70 -28.22 -11.52
N LEU A 442 -1.29 -28.83 -10.48
CA LEU A 442 -1.23 -30.28 -10.31
C LEU A 442 -2.06 -30.99 -11.36
N CYS A 443 -3.21 -30.43 -11.75
CA CYS A 443 -4.01 -30.95 -12.86
C CYS A 443 -3.26 -30.88 -14.19
N GLU A 444 -2.56 -29.78 -14.48
CA GLU A 444 -1.70 -29.63 -15.66
C GLU A 444 -0.59 -30.73 -15.69
N LEU A 445 -0.01 -31.05 -14.53
CA LEU A 445 0.97 -32.13 -14.42
C LEU A 445 0.32 -33.52 -14.63
N TYR A 446 -0.86 -33.76 -14.09
CA TYR A 446 -1.59 -35.00 -14.32
C TYR A 446 -1.99 -35.17 -15.79
N GLU A 447 -2.29 -34.08 -16.49
CA GLU A 447 -2.52 -34.08 -17.94
C GLU A 447 -1.26 -34.54 -18.72
N GLN A 448 -0.08 -33.99 -18.35
CA GLN A 448 1.20 -34.39 -18.95
C GLN A 448 1.55 -35.83 -18.65
N ASP A 449 1.23 -36.30 -17.43
CA ASP A 449 1.44 -37.69 -17.00
C ASP A 449 0.34 -38.68 -17.53
N LEU A 450 -0.66 -38.19 -18.30
CA LEU A 450 -1.84 -38.93 -18.78
C LEU A 450 -2.68 -39.57 -17.65
N ARG A 451 -2.64 -38.98 -16.43
CA ARG A 451 -3.39 -39.46 -15.25
C ARG A 451 -4.71 -38.71 -15.09
N TYR A 452 -5.59 -38.84 -16.07
CA TYR A 452 -6.85 -38.12 -16.12
C TYR A 452 -7.79 -38.39 -14.95
N GLU A 453 -7.88 -39.68 -14.51
CA GLU A 453 -8.74 -40.05 -13.38
C GLU A 453 -8.35 -39.37 -12.08
N SER A 454 -7.03 -39.25 -11.80
CA SER A 454 -6.54 -38.56 -10.61
C SER A 454 -6.86 -37.04 -10.64
N ALA A 455 -6.81 -36.45 -11.82
CA ALA A 455 -7.19 -35.04 -12.02
C ALA A 455 -8.70 -34.83 -11.81
N ILE A 456 -9.53 -35.73 -12.35
CA ILE A 456 -10.99 -35.70 -12.18
C ILE A 456 -11.37 -35.84 -10.70
N GLU A 457 -10.75 -36.75 -9.96
CA GLU A 457 -11.03 -36.93 -8.53
C GLU A 457 -10.67 -35.66 -7.73
N LEU A 458 -9.50 -35.07 -8.02
CA LEU A 458 -9.06 -33.82 -7.37
C LEU A 458 -10.03 -32.67 -7.68
N LEU A 459 -10.39 -32.47 -8.95
CA LEU A 459 -11.30 -31.40 -9.37
C LEU A 459 -12.72 -31.58 -8.82
N ARG A 460 -13.24 -32.81 -8.75
CA ARG A 460 -14.54 -33.08 -8.12
C ARG A 460 -14.59 -32.65 -6.66
N LYS A 461 -13.54 -32.90 -5.89
CA LYS A 461 -13.42 -32.45 -4.50
C LYS A 461 -13.46 -30.94 -4.40
N GLN A 462 -12.84 -30.25 -5.37
CA GLN A 462 -12.84 -28.77 -5.39
C GLN A 462 -14.20 -28.20 -5.79
N VAL A 463 -14.83 -28.73 -6.83
CA VAL A 463 -16.13 -28.28 -7.32
C VAL A 463 -17.22 -28.44 -6.26
N ALA A 464 -17.14 -29.46 -5.39
CA ALA A 464 -18.08 -29.65 -4.28
C ALA A 464 -18.07 -28.49 -3.25
N VAL A 465 -16.95 -27.77 -3.13
CA VAL A 465 -16.79 -26.65 -2.16
C VAL A 465 -16.87 -25.31 -2.86
N GLN A 466 -16.29 -25.20 -4.05
CA GLN A 466 -16.25 -23.94 -4.81
C GLN A 466 -16.62 -24.22 -6.27
N SER A 467 -17.74 -23.69 -6.73
CA SER A 467 -18.15 -23.76 -8.12
C SER A 467 -17.61 -22.52 -8.86
N THR A 468 -16.69 -22.70 -9.79
CA THR A 468 -16.15 -21.62 -10.64
C THR A 468 -16.11 -22.07 -12.10
N SER A 469 -16.27 -21.13 -13.04
CA SER A 469 -16.21 -21.41 -14.47
C SER A 469 -14.98 -22.21 -14.86
N ARG A 470 -13.79 -21.82 -14.39
CA ARG A 470 -12.52 -22.49 -14.71
C ARG A 470 -12.43 -23.93 -14.18
N LEU A 471 -12.93 -24.20 -12.95
CA LEU A 471 -12.94 -25.56 -12.41
C LEU A 471 -13.85 -26.48 -13.21
N HIS A 472 -15.05 -26.02 -13.58
CA HIS A 472 -15.97 -26.81 -14.42
C HIS A 472 -15.42 -26.99 -15.83
N GLN A 473 -14.80 -25.98 -16.43
CA GLN A 473 -14.14 -26.11 -17.73
C GLN A 473 -13.04 -27.17 -17.69
N MET A 474 -12.11 -27.10 -16.70
CA MET A 474 -11.04 -28.12 -16.60
C MET A 474 -11.59 -29.53 -16.37
N LEU A 475 -12.63 -29.64 -15.54
CA LEU A 475 -13.27 -30.96 -15.29
C LEU A 475 -13.92 -31.49 -16.57
N ALA A 476 -14.55 -30.66 -17.37
CA ALA A 476 -15.11 -31.01 -18.68
C ALA A 476 -14.01 -31.43 -19.67
N ASP A 477 -12.90 -30.68 -19.73
CA ASP A 477 -11.75 -31.02 -20.57
C ASP A 477 -11.20 -32.41 -20.24
N PHE A 478 -11.10 -32.79 -18.95
CA PHE A 478 -10.67 -34.13 -18.54
C PHE A 478 -11.70 -35.20 -18.85
N PHE A 479 -13.01 -34.94 -18.69
CA PHE A 479 -14.04 -35.89 -19.09
C PHE A 479 -14.04 -36.13 -20.61
N SER A 480 -13.84 -35.09 -21.40
CA SER A 480 -13.67 -35.22 -22.85
C SER A 480 -12.47 -36.10 -23.23
N ARG A 481 -11.34 -36.06 -22.47
CA ARG A 481 -10.16 -36.89 -22.67
C ARG A 481 -10.39 -38.36 -22.29
N VAL A 482 -11.32 -38.65 -21.37
CA VAL A 482 -11.71 -39.99 -20.95
C VAL A 482 -12.89 -40.50 -21.80
N HIS A 483 -13.32 -39.76 -22.83
CA HIS A 483 -14.44 -40.06 -23.70
C HIS A 483 -15.81 -40.17 -22.99
N ASP A 484 -16.00 -39.44 -21.87
CA ASP A 484 -17.29 -39.30 -21.20
C ASP A 484 -17.94 -38.00 -21.64
N GLU A 485 -18.51 -38.03 -22.86
CA GLU A 485 -19.06 -36.84 -23.53
C GLU A 485 -20.24 -36.23 -22.80
N GLU A 486 -21.10 -37.04 -22.17
CA GLU A 486 -22.27 -36.60 -21.45
C GLU A 486 -21.88 -35.71 -20.25
N LYS A 487 -20.91 -36.15 -19.43
CA LYS A 487 -20.42 -35.38 -18.29
C LYS A 487 -19.62 -34.16 -18.73
N ALA A 488 -18.86 -34.27 -19.82
CA ALA A 488 -18.12 -33.15 -20.36
C ALA A 488 -19.07 -32.05 -20.81
N ALA A 489 -20.12 -32.35 -21.58
CA ALA A 489 -21.14 -31.38 -22.01
C ALA A 489 -21.84 -30.71 -20.82
N HIS A 490 -22.22 -31.50 -19.83
CA HIS A 490 -22.83 -31.01 -18.60
C HIS A 490 -21.94 -29.95 -17.89
N HIS A 491 -20.65 -30.26 -17.72
CA HIS A 491 -19.72 -29.35 -17.04
C HIS A 491 -19.32 -28.15 -17.89
N PHE A 492 -19.23 -28.26 -19.23
CA PHE A 492 -19.07 -27.08 -20.10
C PHE A 492 -20.30 -26.14 -20.00
N GLY A 493 -21.52 -26.69 -19.98
CA GLY A 493 -22.73 -25.93 -19.77
C GLY A 493 -22.73 -25.15 -18.46
N ILE A 494 -22.31 -25.76 -17.36
CA ILE A 494 -22.17 -25.07 -16.07
C ILE A 494 -21.09 -23.98 -16.13
N ALA A 495 -19.96 -24.27 -16.78
CA ALA A 495 -18.86 -23.30 -16.93
C ALA A 495 -19.34 -22.04 -17.68
N LEU A 496 -20.13 -22.21 -18.74
CA LEU A 496 -20.71 -21.12 -19.53
C LEU A 496 -21.83 -20.37 -18.79
N ASN A 497 -22.58 -21.04 -17.91
CA ASN A 497 -23.54 -20.36 -17.04
C ASN A 497 -22.87 -19.44 -16.03
N HIS A 498 -21.68 -19.80 -15.52
CA HIS A 498 -20.88 -18.96 -14.65
C HIS A 498 -20.18 -17.81 -15.39
N GLU A 499 -19.64 -18.07 -16.57
CA GLU A 499 -18.91 -17.10 -17.40
C GLU A 499 -19.21 -17.35 -18.88
N PRO A 500 -20.21 -16.64 -19.46
CA PRO A 500 -20.58 -16.83 -20.87
C PRO A 500 -19.47 -16.50 -21.87
N SER A 501 -18.47 -15.72 -21.44
CA SER A 501 -17.32 -15.32 -22.26
C SER A 501 -16.14 -16.31 -22.20
N ASN A 502 -16.29 -17.46 -21.55
CA ASN A 502 -15.22 -18.47 -21.47
C ASN A 502 -15.03 -19.16 -22.84
N THR A 503 -14.05 -18.67 -23.60
CA THR A 503 -13.77 -19.14 -24.97
C THR A 503 -13.42 -20.62 -25.04
N ARG A 504 -12.67 -21.16 -24.07
CA ARG A 504 -12.31 -22.60 -24.03
C ARG A 504 -13.53 -23.47 -23.80
N ALA A 505 -14.44 -23.05 -22.92
CA ALA A 505 -15.68 -23.81 -22.69
C ALA A 505 -16.58 -23.77 -23.94
N LEU A 506 -16.64 -22.64 -24.67
CA LEU A 506 -17.34 -22.53 -25.95
C LEU A 506 -16.72 -23.44 -27.01
N GLU A 507 -15.40 -23.42 -27.19
CA GLU A 507 -14.68 -24.28 -28.12
C GLU A 507 -14.88 -25.77 -27.78
N GLY A 508 -14.86 -26.11 -26.48
CA GLY A 508 -15.13 -27.47 -26.01
C GLY A 508 -16.52 -27.96 -26.39
N MET A 509 -17.54 -27.13 -26.15
CA MET A 509 -18.94 -27.42 -26.51
C MET A 509 -19.13 -27.57 -28.01
N GLN A 510 -18.56 -26.65 -28.81
CA GLN A 510 -18.62 -26.71 -30.28
C GLN A 510 -17.94 -27.98 -30.85
N LYS A 511 -16.82 -28.40 -30.28
CA LYS A 511 -16.15 -29.65 -30.69
C LYS A 511 -17.02 -30.88 -30.40
N MET A 512 -17.80 -30.86 -29.34
CA MET A 512 -18.71 -31.96 -29.00
C MET A 512 -19.97 -31.97 -29.88
N GLU A 513 -20.48 -30.79 -30.27
CA GLU A 513 -21.61 -30.64 -31.18
C GLU A 513 -21.23 -30.98 -32.64
N ALA A 514 -19.95 -30.83 -33.00
CA ALA A 514 -19.43 -31.12 -34.34
C ALA A 514 -19.09 -32.59 -34.59
N ALA A 515 -19.11 -33.42 -33.58
CA ALA A 515 -18.90 -34.89 -33.68
C ALA A 515 -20.19 -35.60 -33.31
N PRO A 516 -21.13 -35.96 -34.23
CA PRO A 516 -21.06 -37.11 -35.09
C PRO A 516 -21.75 -36.88 -36.43
N ASP A 517 -21.14 -37.29 -37.50
CA ASP A 517 -21.58 -37.70 -38.85
C ASP A 517 -20.65 -37.15 -39.94
N ALA A 518 -19.37 -37.43 -39.84
CA ALA A 518 -18.48 -37.29 -40.98
C ALA A 518 -18.32 -38.64 -41.68
N VAL A 519 -19.28 -38.95 -42.52
CA VAL A 519 -19.03 -39.82 -43.69
C VAL A 519 -18.01 -39.09 -44.55
N GLU A 520 -16.86 -39.73 -44.76
CA GLU A 520 -15.76 -39.27 -45.60
C GLU A 520 -16.26 -38.95 -47.01
N THR A 521 -16.19 -37.68 -47.41
CA THR A 521 -16.17 -37.30 -48.83
C THR A 521 -14.75 -36.83 -49.15
N PRO A 522 -14.16 -37.33 -50.28
CA PRO A 522 -12.75 -37.02 -50.61
C PRO A 522 -12.58 -35.57 -51.04
N PRO A 523 -11.36 -35.01 -50.91
CA PRO A 523 -11.10 -33.58 -51.06
C PRO A 523 -11.15 -33.18 -52.53
N TYR A 524 -11.91 -32.13 -52.82
CA TYR A 524 -11.78 -31.36 -54.05
C TYR A 524 -10.65 -30.37 -53.88
N ASP A 525 -9.67 -30.47 -54.76
CA ASP A 525 -8.63 -29.47 -54.95
C ASP A 525 -9.23 -28.13 -55.35
N MET A 526 -9.00 -27.09 -54.57
CA MET A 526 -9.11 -25.70 -54.98
C MET A 526 -7.76 -25.02 -54.79
N GLU A 527 -7.22 -24.62 -55.92
CA GLU A 527 -6.04 -23.77 -56.01
C GLU A 527 -6.32 -22.45 -55.32
N VAL A 528 -5.42 -22.05 -54.42
CA VAL A 528 -5.42 -20.77 -53.75
C VAL A 528 -4.44 -19.88 -54.49
N GLU A 529 -4.95 -18.84 -55.13
CA GLU A 529 -4.16 -17.76 -55.68
C GLU A 529 -3.51 -16.91 -54.56
N ASP A 530 -2.23 -16.75 -54.76
CA ASP A 530 -1.29 -15.99 -53.96
C ASP A 530 -1.62 -14.46 -54.02
N ILE A 531 -1.96 -13.84 -52.89
CA ILE A 531 -2.02 -12.39 -52.78
C ILE A 531 -1.00 -11.92 -51.75
N GLY A 532 -0.01 -11.19 -52.27
CA GLY A 532 1.21 -10.78 -51.65
C GLY A 532 1.13 -10.00 -50.35
N ASP A 533 2.09 -10.29 -49.53
CA ASP A 533 2.54 -9.52 -48.39
C ASP A 533 2.94 -8.09 -48.77
N SER A 534 2.44 -7.12 -48.06
CA SER A 534 3.07 -5.81 -47.95
C SER A 534 3.36 -5.49 -46.51
N GLU A 535 4.58 -5.78 -46.09
CA GLU A 535 5.16 -5.31 -44.86
C GLU A 535 5.27 -3.78 -44.91
N GLY A 536 4.55 -3.10 -44.01
CA GLY A 536 4.75 -1.69 -43.72
C GLY A 536 5.58 -1.52 -42.46
N GLU A 537 6.86 -1.23 -42.65
CA GLU A 537 7.74 -0.76 -41.57
C GLU A 537 7.21 0.56 -41.02
N VAL A 538 6.93 0.58 -39.70
CA VAL A 538 6.64 1.82 -38.97
C VAL A 538 7.89 2.22 -38.20
N GLU A 539 8.48 3.31 -38.63
CA GLU A 539 9.68 3.92 -38.04
C GLU A 539 9.44 4.33 -36.56
N GLU A 540 10.43 4.00 -35.76
CA GLU A 540 10.56 4.20 -34.33
C GLU A 540 11.19 5.57 -34.02
N SER A 541 10.48 6.69 -34.26
CA SER A 541 11.08 8.01 -33.99
C SER A 541 10.21 9.11 -33.38
N ASP A 542 8.97 8.86 -32.87
CA ASP A 542 8.13 9.98 -32.38
C ASP A 542 7.45 9.75 -31.02
N LEU A 543 8.15 9.15 -30.03
CA LEU A 543 7.56 8.92 -28.69
C LEU A 543 8.07 9.85 -27.57
N GLU A 544 8.98 10.81 -27.85
CA GLU A 544 9.47 11.73 -26.81
C GLU A 544 8.78 13.11 -26.76
N ALA A 545 7.93 13.46 -27.72
CA ALA A 545 7.40 14.83 -27.85
C ALA A 545 5.96 15.06 -27.31
N VAL A 546 5.30 14.08 -26.69
CA VAL A 546 3.86 14.21 -26.30
C VAL A 546 3.66 14.48 -24.80
N TRP A 547 4.73 14.73 -24.04
CA TRP A 547 4.62 14.79 -22.58
C TRP A 547 4.46 16.19 -21.96
N SER A 548 4.43 17.28 -22.75
CA SER A 548 4.47 18.63 -22.20
C SER A 548 3.15 19.38 -22.10
N ASP A 549 2.07 19.01 -22.83
CA ASP A 549 0.85 19.81 -22.87
C ASP A 549 -0.44 18.96 -22.80
N VAL A 550 -0.84 18.53 -21.60
CA VAL A 550 -2.23 18.20 -21.30
C VAL A 550 -2.65 18.83 -19.99
N ASP A 551 -3.02 20.09 -20.07
CA ASP A 551 -3.83 20.77 -19.04
C ASP A 551 -5.24 20.15 -19.03
N PHE A 552 -5.53 19.38 -17.99
CA PHE A 552 -6.90 18.97 -17.70
C PHE A 552 -7.58 20.01 -16.78
N SER A 553 -8.23 20.99 -17.39
CA SER A 553 -9.26 21.76 -16.70
C SER A 553 -10.52 20.89 -16.57
N PHE A 554 -10.84 20.45 -15.36
CA PHE A 554 -12.15 19.94 -15.02
C PHE A 554 -13.14 21.09 -14.99
N SER A 555 -13.94 21.26 -16.03
CA SER A 555 -15.16 22.07 -15.97
C SER A 555 -16.26 21.20 -15.35
N GLY A 556 -16.61 21.52 -14.08
CA GLY A 556 -17.80 20.97 -13.44
C GLY A 556 -19.09 21.50 -14.09
N GLN A 557 -20.00 20.62 -14.32
CA GLN A 557 -21.44 20.84 -14.23
C GLN A 557 -22.04 19.77 -13.33
#